data_e353e0ce5579843ab672aab836020dd6
#
_entry.id   e353e0ce5579843ab672aab836020dd6
#
_cell.length_a   1.000
_cell.length_b   1.000
_cell.length_c   1.000
_cell.angle_alpha   90.00
_cell.angle_beta   90.00
_cell.angle_gamma   90.00
#
_symmetry.space_group_name_H-M   'P 1'
#
loop_
_entity.id
_entity.type
_entity.pdbx_description
1 polymer ?
#
loop_
_entity_poly.entity_id
_entity_poly.type
_entity_poly.pdbx_seq_one_letter_code
_entity_poly.pdbx_strand_id
1 'polypeptide(L)'
;GCPGNCEVFQASMRGRELLYPGPFGDMTAGAEKNYPVDYSHLNILGYAMGAKGLPEGVEADPDSTLFPSVDTGTEYGSKEDNKIQMKLPVFTGALGSTEVAAKNWEHFATGAAISGITIVCGENVCGVDPDLKLGENDQVIDSPEMRRRVEIYRKYKEEHGDLIVQLNVEDTRLGVAEYVIQEL
;
A
#
# COMPACT_ATOMS: atom_id res chain seq x y z
N GLY A 1 0.05 -9.09 -4.93
CA GLY A 1 0.88 -9.71 -5.93
C GLY A 1 0.36 -11.08 -6.35
N CYS A 2 0.56 -11.47 -7.61
CA CYS A 2 0.14 -12.79 -8.10
C CYS A 2 0.87 -13.89 -7.31
N PRO A 3 0.17 -14.87 -6.70
CA PRO A 3 0.80 -15.95 -5.95
C PRO A 3 1.56 -16.94 -6.85
N GLY A 4 1.58 -16.69 -8.14
CA GLY A 4 2.31 -17.52 -9.10
C GLY A 4 1.67 -18.88 -9.43
N ASN A 5 0.42 -19.07 -9.04
CA ASN A 5 -0.27 -20.35 -9.19
C ASN A 5 -1.07 -20.49 -10.50
N CYS A 6 -1.18 -19.43 -11.30
CA CYS A 6 -1.88 -19.52 -12.58
C CYS A 6 -1.00 -20.20 -13.65
N GLU A 7 -1.64 -20.92 -14.57
CA GLU A 7 -0.93 -21.62 -15.65
C GLU A 7 -0.11 -20.69 -16.54
N VAL A 8 -0.61 -19.49 -16.80
CA VAL A 8 0.08 -18.47 -17.59
C VAL A 8 1.38 -18.04 -16.94
N PHE A 9 1.36 -17.79 -15.63
CA PHE A 9 2.56 -17.43 -14.89
C PHE A 9 3.56 -18.60 -14.87
N GLN A 10 3.10 -19.81 -14.60
CA GLN A 10 3.97 -21.00 -14.58
C GLN A 10 4.56 -21.32 -15.96
N ALA A 11 3.77 -21.15 -17.03
CA ALA A 11 4.26 -21.33 -18.39
C ALA A 11 5.30 -20.25 -18.75
N SER A 12 5.08 -19.01 -18.36
CA SER A 12 6.02 -17.90 -18.53
C SER A 12 7.34 -18.16 -17.79
N MET A 13 7.27 -18.63 -16.53
CA MET A 13 8.47 -18.96 -15.75
C MET A 13 9.27 -20.11 -16.39
N ARG A 14 8.60 -21.16 -16.83
CA ARG A 14 9.28 -22.29 -17.52
C ARG A 14 9.92 -21.86 -18.84
N GLY A 15 9.22 -21.06 -19.63
CA GLY A 15 9.77 -20.49 -20.86
C GLY A 15 11.00 -19.62 -20.61
N ARG A 16 10.97 -18.85 -19.54
CA ARG A 16 12.09 -18.02 -19.12
C ARG A 16 13.29 -18.85 -18.65
N GLU A 17 13.07 -19.89 -17.84
CA GLU A 17 14.14 -20.81 -17.41
C GLU A 17 14.81 -21.49 -18.59
N LEU A 18 14.06 -21.80 -19.64
CA LEU A 18 14.59 -22.40 -20.86
C LEU A 18 15.46 -21.44 -21.67
N LEU A 19 15.01 -20.18 -21.77
CA LEU A 19 15.70 -19.14 -22.57
C LEU A 19 16.86 -18.49 -21.81
N TYR A 20 16.73 -18.39 -20.49
CA TYR A 20 17.69 -17.71 -19.62
C TYR A 20 17.99 -18.58 -18.40
N PRO A 21 18.69 -19.70 -18.59
CA PRO A 21 19.03 -20.59 -17.47
C PRO A 21 19.97 -19.86 -16.50
N GLY A 22 19.50 -19.65 -15.31
CA GLY A 22 20.23 -19.02 -14.21
C GLY A 22 19.76 -19.55 -12.86
N PRO A 23 20.45 -19.21 -11.77
CA PRO A 23 19.97 -19.53 -10.44
C PRO A 23 18.55 -19.05 -10.26
N PHE A 24 17.69 -19.85 -9.66
CA PHE A 24 16.28 -19.53 -9.46
C PHE A 24 16.05 -18.18 -8.71
N GLY A 25 17.00 -17.79 -7.87
CA GLY A 25 16.96 -16.52 -7.14
C GLY A 25 17.23 -15.27 -7.99
N ASP A 26 17.74 -15.42 -9.21
CA ASP A 26 18.05 -14.29 -10.09
C ASP A 26 16.84 -13.85 -10.94
N MET A 27 15.75 -14.61 -10.85
CA MET A 27 14.55 -14.35 -11.65
C MET A 27 13.50 -13.61 -10.82
N THR A 28 13.58 -12.31 -10.82
CA THR A 28 12.51 -11.46 -10.30
C THR A 28 11.57 -11.02 -11.41
N ALA A 29 10.28 -10.89 -11.10
CA ALA A 29 9.31 -10.40 -12.06
C ALA A 29 9.75 -9.04 -12.63
N GLY A 30 9.92 -8.96 -13.95
CA GLY A 30 10.33 -7.75 -14.65
C GLY A 30 11.85 -7.49 -14.72
N ALA A 31 12.69 -8.29 -14.07
CA ALA A 31 14.15 -8.13 -14.09
C ALA A 31 14.80 -8.96 -15.21
N GLU A 32 14.49 -8.65 -16.45
CA GLU A 32 15.07 -9.35 -17.60
C GLU A 32 16.37 -8.74 -18.11
N LYS A 33 16.76 -7.58 -17.60
CA LYS A 33 17.95 -6.86 -18.02
C LYS A 33 18.76 -6.43 -16.81
N ASN A 34 20.07 -6.64 -16.89
CA ASN A 34 20.99 -5.95 -16.00
C ASN A 34 21.06 -4.49 -16.43
N TYR A 35 20.32 -3.65 -15.73
CA TYR A 35 20.46 -2.22 -15.89
C TYR A 35 21.72 -1.75 -15.19
N PRO A 36 22.45 -0.77 -15.76
CA PRO A 36 23.65 -0.22 -15.11
C PRO A 36 23.32 0.44 -13.76
N VAL A 37 22.10 0.92 -13.60
CA VAL A 37 21.56 1.44 -12.33
C VAL A 37 20.09 1.08 -12.24
N ASP A 38 19.67 0.52 -11.10
CA ASP A 38 18.28 0.26 -10.73
C ASP A 38 18.03 0.62 -9.25
N TYR A 39 16.82 0.38 -8.75
CA TYR A 39 16.48 0.69 -7.38
C TYR A 39 17.33 -0.04 -6.33
N SER A 40 17.94 -1.18 -6.67
CA SER A 40 18.83 -1.91 -5.77
C SER A 40 20.15 -1.19 -5.50
N HIS A 41 20.53 -0.26 -6.37
CA HIS A 41 21.71 0.57 -6.23
C HIS A 41 21.47 1.86 -5.45
N LEU A 42 20.20 2.17 -5.14
CA LEU A 42 19.85 3.33 -4.34
C LEU A 42 20.03 3.01 -2.87
N ASN A 43 20.66 3.92 -2.16
CA ASN A 43 20.90 3.78 -0.72
C ASN A 43 20.58 5.09 -0.02
N ILE A 44 20.01 4.99 1.18
CA ILE A 44 19.81 6.15 2.03
C ILE A 44 21.06 6.29 2.89
N LEU A 45 21.84 7.34 2.62
CA LEU A 45 22.98 7.67 3.44
C LEU A 45 22.51 8.45 4.65
N GLY A 46 22.71 7.88 5.83
CA GLY A 46 22.35 8.50 7.09
C GLY A 46 23.28 8.10 8.21
N TYR A 47 23.11 8.73 9.34
CA TYR A 47 23.79 8.34 10.57
C TYR A 47 22.86 7.48 11.40
N ALA A 48 23.35 6.30 11.85
CA ALA A 48 22.67 5.55 12.89
C ALA A 48 22.95 6.23 14.22
N MET A 49 21.98 6.93 14.76
CA MET A 49 22.05 7.51 16.10
C MET A 49 22.04 6.38 17.13
N GLY A 50 22.90 6.46 18.12
CA GLY A 50 23.09 5.40 19.12
C GLY A 50 24.11 4.32 18.75
N ALA A 51 24.61 4.28 17.52
CA ALA A 51 25.65 3.33 17.10
C ALA A 51 26.98 3.53 17.82
N LYS A 52 27.21 4.70 18.42
CA LYS A 52 28.37 5.05 19.23
C LYS A 52 28.15 4.92 20.74
N GLY A 53 27.01 4.38 21.16
CA GLY A 53 26.61 4.32 22.56
C GLY A 53 26.07 5.66 23.09
N LEU A 54 26.07 5.79 24.41
CA LEU A 54 25.67 7.02 25.08
C LEU A 54 26.74 8.10 24.90
N PRO A 55 26.36 9.38 24.81
CA PRO A 55 27.29 10.49 24.87
C PRO A 55 28.16 10.41 26.13
N GLU A 56 29.42 10.88 26.04
CA GLU A 56 30.32 10.91 27.15
C GLU A 56 29.74 11.71 28.34
N GLY A 57 29.72 11.10 29.52
CA GLY A 57 29.15 11.71 30.72
C GLY A 57 27.64 11.48 30.93
N VAL A 58 27.00 10.71 30.07
CA VAL A 58 25.60 10.28 30.28
C VAL A 58 25.56 8.88 30.87
N GLU A 59 25.03 8.79 32.09
CA GLU A 59 24.80 7.46 32.72
C GLU A 59 23.54 6.84 32.10
N ALA A 60 23.60 5.51 31.90
CA ALA A 60 22.44 4.74 31.45
C ALA A 60 21.40 4.66 32.57
N ASP A 61 20.28 5.31 32.41
CA ASP A 61 19.14 5.18 33.29
C ASP A 61 18.18 4.15 32.68
N PRO A 62 17.92 3.01 33.36
CA PRO A 62 17.01 1.99 32.83
C PRO A 62 15.58 2.49 32.61
N ASP A 63 15.15 3.53 33.30
CA ASP A 63 13.83 4.11 33.22
C ASP A 63 13.74 5.25 32.18
N SER A 64 14.87 5.64 31.57
CA SER A 64 14.94 6.67 30.55
C SER A 64 15.12 6.07 29.15
N THR A 65 14.59 6.76 28.15
CA THR A 65 14.78 6.38 26.75
C THR A 65 16.23 6.64 26.33
N LEU A 66 16.97 5.61 25.97
CA LEU A 66 18.35 5.71 25.50
C LEU A 66 18.48 6.34 24.11
N PHE A 67 17.37 6.44 23.39
CA PHE A 67 17.32 7.01 22.04
C PHE A 67 16.67 8.39 22.08
N PRO A 68 17.18 9.33 21.29
CA PRO A 68 16.51 10.60 21.16
C PRO A 68 15.10 10.40 20.60
N SER A 69 14.16 11.23 21.05
CA SER A 69 12.86 11.31 20.45
C SER A 69 13.01 11.74 18.98
N VAL A 70 12.51 10.93 18.07
CA VAL A 70 12.51 11.23 16.64
C VAL A 70 11.10 11.60 16.24
N ASP A 71 10.94 12.77 15.64
CA ASP A 71 9.69 13.12 14.99
C ASP A 71 9.58 12.32 13.70
N THR A 72 8.58 11.43 13.65
CA THR A 72 8.27 10.59 12.49
C THR A 72 7.11 11.15 11.68
N GLY A 73 6.52 12.26 12.12
CA GLY A 73 5.46 12.94 11.39
C GLY A 73 5.91 13.33 9.99
N THR A 74 5.07 13.10 9.02
CA THR A 74 5.33 13.45 7.63
C THR A 74 4.05 13.86 6.92
N GLU A 75 4.22 14.55 5.80
CA GLU A 75 3.09 14.96 4.97
C GLU A 75 3.35 14.60 3.51
N TYR A 76 2.29 14.35 2.77
CA TYR A 76 2.34 14.23 1.32
C TYR A 76 1.15 14.93 0.68
N GLY A 77 1.29 15.28 -0.58
CA GLY A 77 0.35 16.07 -1.35
C GLY A 77 1.02 17.34 -1.89
N SER A 78 0.52 17.84 -3.01
CA SER A 78 1.15 18.96 -3.73
C SER A 78 0.54 20.33 -3.41
N LYS A 79 -0.64 20.36 -2.80
CA LYS A 79 -1.36 21.61 -2.50
C LYS A 79 -1.62 21.69 -1.00
N GLU A 80 -1.51 22.90 -0.44
CA GLU A 80 -1.73 23.13 0.99
C GLU A 80 -3.07 22.58 1.50
N ASP A 81 -4.13 22.73 0.71
CA ASP A 81 -5.48 22.29 1.08
C ASP A 81 -5.70 20.77 0.97
N ASN A 82 -4.75 20.04 0.34
CA ASN A 82 -4.86 18.62 0.07
C ASN A 82 -3.67 17.82 0.62
N LYS A 83 -2.99 18.35 1.60
CA LYS A 83 -1.92 17.63 2.29
C LYS A 83 -2.48 16.63 3.28
N ILE A 84 -1.95 15.44 3.24
CA ILE A 84 -2.28 14.36 4.17
C ILE A 84 -1.14 14.26 5.18
N GLN A 85 -1.49 14.42 6.45
CA GLN A 85 -0.55 14.28 7.57
C GLN A 85 -0.53 12.83 8.04
N MET A 86 0.64 12.29 8.27
CA MET A 86 0.83 10.93 8.80
C MET A 86 1.69 10.94 10.05
N LYS A 87 1.36 10.10 11.02
CA LYS A 87 2.18 9.92 12.23
C LYS A 87 3.48 9.18 11.93
N LEU A 88 3.48 8.33 10.91
CA LEU A 88 4.62 7.56 10.44
C LEU A 88 4.71 7.66 8.92
N PRO A 89 5.92 7.73 8.33
CA PRO A 89 6.12 7.81 6.89
C PRO A 89 5.91 6.44 6.21
N VAL A 90 4.74 5.85 6.45
CA VAL A 90 4.39 4.49 5.99
C VAL A 90 2.97 4.50 5.44
N PHE A 91 2.78 3.86 4.32
CA PHE A 91 1.47 3.44 3.84
C PHE A 91 1.51 1.97 3.42
N THR A 92 0.37 1.32 3.46
CA THR A 92 0.29 -0.12 3.20
C THR A 92 0.52 -0.43 1.73
N GLY A 93 0.87 -1.67 1.42
CA GLY A 93 0.66 -2.20 0.08
C GLY A 93 -0.85 -2.23 -0.26
N ALA A 94 -1.15 -2.27 -1.54
CA ALA A 94 -2.53 -2.29 -2.03
C ALA A 94 -3.24 -3.60 -1.67
N LEU A 95 -4.40 -3.49 -1.02
CA LEU A 95 -5.27 -4.58 -0.62
C LEU A 95 -6.53 -4.54 -1.49
N GLY A 96 -6.49 -5.24 -2.62
CA GLY A 96 -7.53 -5.15 -3.65
C GLY A 96 -8.62 -6.22 -3.57
N SER A 97 -8.91 -6.82 -4.73
CA SER A 97 -10.00 -7.74 -4.98
C SER A 97 -9.85 -9.16 -4.44
N THR A 98 -8.74 -9.47 -3.78
CA THR A 98 -8.53 -10.83 -3.27
C THR A 98 -9.42 -11.13 -2.07
N GLU A 99 -9.83 -12.39 -1.93
CA GLU A 99 -10.64 -12.85 -0.78
C GLU A 99 -9.94 -12.61 0.55
N VAL A 100 -8.61 -12.76 0.58
CA VAL A 100 -7.79 -12.47 1.78
C VAL A 100 -7.87 -10.98 2.15
N ALA A 101 -7.80 -10.09 1.16
CA ALA A 101 -7.95 -8.66 1.39
C ALA A 101 -9.34 -8.31 1.91
N ALA A 102 -10.40 -8.88 1.33
CA ALA A 102 -11.78 -8.63 1.76
C ALA A 102 -12.03 -9.12 3.20
N LYS A 103 -11.59 -10.33 3.53
CA LYS A 103 -11.78 -10.92 4.88
C LYS A 103 -11.00 -10.19 5.98
N ASN A 104 -9.84 -9.63 5.66
CA ASN A 104 -8.98 -8.98 6.65
C ASN A 104 -9.02 -7.44 6.59
N TRP A 105 -9.82 -6.88 5.69
CA TRP A 105 -9.87 -5.43 5.49
C TRP A 105 -10.15 -4.65 6.77
N GLU A 106 -11.11 -5.09 7.57
CA GLU A 106 -11.48 -4.41 8.81
C GLU A 106 -10.31 -4.28 9.78
N HIS A 107 -9.52 -5.34 9.92
CA HIS A 107 -8.34 -5.34 10.80
C HIS A 107 -7.25 -4.39 10.30
N PHE A 108 -6.96 -4.44 9.00
CA PHE A 108 -5.94 -3.58 8.38
C PHE A 108 -6.37 -2.12 8.38
N ALA A 109 -7.62 -1.84 8.00
CA ALA A 109 -8.14 -0.49 7.92
C ALA A 109 -8.23 0.17 9.31
N THR A 110 -8.72 -0.58 10.31
CA THR A 110 -8.76 -0.11 11.69
C THR A 110 -7.35 0.14 12.23
N GLY A 111 -6.43 -0.80 12.01
CA GLY A 111 -5.05 -0.66 12.45
C GLY A 111 -4.36 0.55 11.81
N ALA A 112 -4.52 0.75 10.50
CA ALA A 112 -3.96 1.89 9.80
C ALA A 112 -4.53 3.22 10.30
N ALA A 113 -5.86 3.29 10.46
CA ALA A 113 -6.55 4.49 10.95
C ALA A 113 -6.07 4.90 12.35
N ILE A 114 -6.03 3.97 13.31
CA ILE A 114 -5.57 4.23 14.68
C ILE A 114 -4.08 4.61 14.71
N SER A 115 -3.27 3.97 13.86
CA SER A 115 -1.84 4.28 13.77
C SER A 115 -1.55 5.61 13.07
N GLY A 116 -2.54 6.24 12.46
CA GLY A 116 -2.37 7.49 11.71
C GLY A 116 -1.50 7.34 10.46
N ILE A 117 -1.56 6.18 9.81
CA ILE A 117 -0.91 5.90 8.53
C ILE A 117 -1.94 5.79 7.41
N THR A 118 -1.48 5.84 6.18
CA THR A 118 -2.36 5.69 5.02
C THR A 118 -2.52 4.22 4.63
N ILE A 119 -3.74 3.80 4.34
CA ILE A 119 -4.05 2.49 3.77
C ILE A 119 -4.37 2.62 2.29
N VAL A 120 -3.96 1.64 1.49
CA VAL A 120 -4.26 1.57 0.06
C VAL A 120 -5.29 0.48 -0.20
N CYS A 121 -6.49 0.89 -0.58
CA CYS A 121 -7.48 0.00 -1.17
C CYS A 121 -7.05 -0.32 -2.61
N GLY A 122 -6.74 -1.57 -2.87
CA GLY A 122 -6.26 -2.01 -4.19
C GLY A 122 -7.37 -2.01 -5.23
N GLU A 123 -6.95 -2.31 -6.44
CA GLU A 123 -7.79 -2.29 -7.63
C GLU A 123 -8.86 -3.41 -7.68
N ASN A 124 -9.82 -3.21 -8.56
CA ASN A 124 -10.82 -4.20 -8.97
C ASN A 124 -11.77 -4.65 -7.84
N VAL A 125 -11.93 -3.83 -6.81
CA VAL A 125 -12.81 -4.14 -5.69
C VAL A 125 -14.27 -4.09 -6.11
N CYS A 126 -14.67 -3.05 -6.84
CA CYS A 126 -16.03 -2.95 -7.38
C CYS A 126 -16.32 -4.07 -8.39
N GLY A 127 -15.37 -4.40 -9.27
CA GLY A 127 -15.54 -5.40 -10.31
C GLY A 127 -15.78 -6.82 -9.82
N VAL A 128 -15.36 -7.15 -8.60
CA VAL A 128 -15.60 -8.48 -7.97
C VAL A 128 -16.71 -8.45 -6.91
N ASP A 129 -17.32 -7.29 -6.68
CA ASP A 129 -18.41 -7.17 -5.72
C ASP A 129 -19.67 -7.86 -6.26
N PRO A 130 -20.18 -8.92 -5.58
CA PRO A 130 -21.36 -9.65 -6.06
C PRO A 130 -22.64 -8.80 -6.04
N ASP A 131 -22.67 -7.74 -5.25
CA ASP A 131 -23.80 -6.84 -5.09
C ASP A 131 -23.61 -5.52 -5.86
N LEU A 132 -22.63 -5.48 -6.78
CA LEU A 132 -22.37 -4.32 -7.63
C LEU A 132 -23.61 -3.92 -8.42
N LYS A 133 -23.96 -2.63 -8.39
CA LYS A 133 -25.01 -2.06 -9.23
C LYS A 133 -24.42 -1.12 -10.25
N LEU A 134 -24.81 -1.35 -11.50
CA LEU A 134 -24.41 -0.54 -12.64
C LEU A 134 -25.60 0.27 -13.15
N GLY A 135 -25.32 1.47 -13.63
CA GLY A 135 -26.27 2.33 -14.34
C GLY A 135 -26.40 1.97 -15.82
N GLU A 136 -27.15 2.78 -16.56
CA GLU A 136 -27.41 2.55 -17.97
C GLU A 136 -26.17 2.57 -18.88
N ASN A 137 -25.10 3.22 -18.43
CA ASN A 137 -23.83 3.33 -19.16
C ASN A 137 -22.74 2.40 -18.63
N ASP A 138 -23.11 1.31 -17.94
CA ASP A 138 -22.20 0.39 -17.28
C ASP A 138 -21.27 1.06 -16.26
N GLN A 139 -21.66 2.19 -15.71
CA GLN A 139 -20.93 2.88 -14.64
C GLN A 139 -21.43 2.44 -13.27
N VAL A 140 -20.53 2.36 -12.32
CA VAL A 140 -20.86 2.03 -10.93
C VAL A 140 -21.77 3.09 -10.33
N ILE A 141 -22.92 2.65 -9.83
CA ILE A 141 -23.85 3.49 -9.04
C ILE A 141 -23.89 3.06 -7.58
N ASP A 142 -23.51 1.83 -7.27
CA ASP A 142 -23.39 1.35 -5.90
C ASP A 142 -22.50 0.11 -5.84
N SER A 143 -21.55 0.08 -4.90
CA SER A 143 -20.74 -1.06 -4.55
C SER A 143 -20.70 -1.18 -3.02
N PRO A 144 -21.48 -2.09 -2.43
CA PRO A 144 -21.51 -2.32 -0.99
C PRO A 144 -20.14 -2.65 -0.41
N GLU A 145 -19.32 -3.42 -1.11
CA GLU A 145 -17.97 -3.76 -0.64
C GLU A 145 -17.04 -2.53 -0.63
N MET A 146 -17.05 -1.71 -1.67
CA MET A 146 -16.25 -0.48 -1.67
C MET A 146 -16.71 0.48 -0.58
N ARG A 147 -18.01 0.68 -0.44
CA ARG A 147 -18.62 1.49 0.63
C ARG A 147 -18.20 1.00 2.01
N ARG A 148 -18.34 -0.30 2.29
CA ARG A 148 -17.90 -0.91 3.53
C ARG A 148 -16.43 -0.63 3.83
N ARG A 149 -15.58 -0.72 2.83
CA ARG A 149 -14.14 -0.46 3.00
C ARG A 149 -13.84 0.97 3.41
N VAL A 150 -14.49 1.93 2.76
CA VAL A 150 -14.33 3.36 3.08
C VAL A 150 -14.88 3.67 4.48
N GLU A 151 -16.08 3.18 4.79
CA GLU A 151 -16.74 3.41 6.08
C GLU A 151 -15.94 2.87 7.26
N ILE A 152 -15.37 1.66 7.13
CA ILE A 152 -14.54 1.08 8.19
C ILE A 152 -13.33 1.97 8.49
N TYR A 153 -12.62 2.43 7.47
CA TYR A 153 -11.48 3.31 7.70
C TYR A 153 -11.91 4.64 8.33
N ARG A 154 -12.94 5.27 7.79
CA ARG A 154 -13.46 6.55 8.29
C ARG A 154 -13.94 6.50 9.73
N LYS A 155 -14.51 5.36 10.14
CA LYS A 155 -15.00 5.18 11.51
C LYS A 155 -13.92 5.34 12.57
N TYR A 156 -12.68 4.99 12.25
CA TYR A 156 -11.56 5.02 13.18
C TYR A 156 -10.50 6.06 12.84
N LYS A 157 -10.64 6.75 11.70
CA LYS A 157 -9.72 7.82 11.30
C LYS A 157 -9.86 9.00 12.24
N GLU A 158 -8.73 9.48 12.72
CA GLU A 158 -8.59 10.74 13.43
C GLU A 158 -8.01 11.81 12.47
N GLU A 159 -7.06 12.62 12.96
CA GLU A 159 -6.46 13.72 12.20
C GLU A 159 -5.43 13.26 11.16
N HIS A 160 -4.86 12.07 11.33
CA HIS A 160 -3.73 11.59 10.54
C HIS A 160 -4.11 10.40 9.67
N GLY A 161 -3.34 10.23 8.60
CA GLY A 161 -3.56 9.16 7.63
C GLY A 161 -4.70 9.44 6.68
N ASP A 162 -4.81 8.62 5.64
CA ASP A 162 -5.95 8.64 4.72
C ASP A 162 -6.10 7.29 4.01
N LEU A 163 -7.10 7.20 3.15
CA LEU A 163 -7.37 6.05 2.31
C LEU A 163 -7.10 6.41 0.86
N ILE A 164 -6.19 5.68 0.23
CA ILE A 164 -5.92 5.78 -1.20
C ILE A 164 -6.68 4.66 -1.90
N VAL A 165 -7.35 4.98 -3.00
CA VAL A 165 -7.96 3.98 -3.87
C VAL A 165 -7.12 3.83 -5.13
N GLN A 166 -6.57 2.63 -5.34
CA GLN A 166 -5.87 2.26 -6.56
C GLN A 166 -6.89 1.83 -7.61
N LEU A 167 -6.69 2.28 -8.82
CA LEU A 167 -7.54 1.96 -9.97
C LEU A 167 -6.74 1.29 -11.07
N ASN A 168 -7.35 0.35 -11.76
CA ASN A 168 -6.85 -0.21 -13.00
C ASN A 168 -7.70 0.28 -14.20
N VAL A 169 -7.42 -0.26 -15.38
CA VAL A 169 -8.15 0.12 -16.60
C VAL A 169 -9.63 -0.25 -16.52
N GLU A 170 -9.97 -1.36 -15.90
CA GLU A 170 -11.36 -1.79 -15.76
C GLU A 170 -12.10 -0.92 -14.76
N ASP A 171 -11.50 -0.58 -13.63
CA ASP A 171 -12.04 0.39 -12.67
C ASP A 171 -12.32 1.74 -13.33
N THR A 172 -11.43 2.17 -14.24
CA THR A 172 -11.63 3.40 -15.02
C THR A 172 -12.83 3.29 -15.96
N ARG A 173 -13.01 2.15 -16.62
CA ARG A 173 -14.15 1.91 -17.48
C ARG A 173 -15.47 1.89 -16.72
N LEU A 174 -15.46 1.32 -15.52
CA LEU A 174 -16.62 1.26 -14.64
C LEU A 174 -16.93 2.60 -13.94
N GLY A 175 -16.10 3.63 -14.09
CA GLY A 175 -16.30 4.91 -13.42
C GLY A 175 -16.12 4.84 -11.90
N VAL A 176 -15.24 3.98 -11.42
CA VAL A 176 -15.01 3.80 -9.98
C VAL A 176 -14.47 5.07 -9.33
N ALA A 177 -13.64 5.84 -10.05
CA ALA A 177 -13.12 7.10 -9.52
C ALA A 177 -14.26 8.10 -9.24
N GLU A 178 -15.16 8.27 -10.18
CA GLU A 178 -16.31 9.14 -10.07
C GLU A 178 -17.22 8.69 -8.93
N TYR A 179 -17.49 7.40 -8.85
CA TYR A 179 -18.29 6.83 -7.76
C TYR A 179 -17.67 7.11 -6.38
N VAL A 180 -16.37 6.85 -6.20
CA VAL A 180 -15.69 7.07 -4.92
C VAL A 180 -15.69 8.56 -4.53
N ILE A 181 -15.49 9.46 -5.49
CA ILE A 181 -15.42 10.90 -5.22
C ILE A 181 -16.80 11.49 -4.93
N GLN A 182 -17.85 11.02 -5.58
CA GLN A 182 -19.18 11.61 -5.51
C GLN A 182 -20.06 10.99 -4.44
N GLU A 183 -19.94 9.70 -4.19
CA GLU A 183 -20.86 8.93 -3.36
C GLU A 183 -20.23 8.46 -2.03
N LEU A 184 -18.90 8.47 -1.93
CA LEU A 184 -18.18 8.01 -0.75
C LEU A 184 -17.24 9.06 -0.16
#